data_314ed11ed928196ba0b31f2c1fa2e907
#
_entry.id   314ed11ed928196ba0b31f2c1fa2e907
#
_cell.length_a   1.000
_cell.length_b   1.000
_cell.length_c   1.000
_cell.angle_alpha   90.00
_cell.angle_beta   90.00
_cell.angle_gamma   90.00
#
_symmetry.space_group_name_H-M   'P 1'
#
loop_
_entity.id
_entity.type
_entity.pdbx_description
1 polymer ?
#
loop_
_entity_poly.entity_id
_entity_poly.type
_entity_poly.pdbx_seq_one_letter_code
_entity_poly.pdbx_strand_id
1 'polypeptide(L)'
;MSSDKASPSPRMSVPQTAAILRPAASQDVPVIIGAGLAGVMAALHMQGPCMVLSRAPLGEQAASGWAQGGLAAAVGADDSCALHEADTLAAGDGLCDPDRVRAIVGGGPDLVAELTRLGARFDRTSQGGLDLGLEAGHGRRRIVHAQGDGSGREILRAVIAAVRATPRID
;
A
#
# COMPACT_ATOMS: atom_id res chain seq x y z
N MET A 1 -20.09 -57.17 -25.44
CA MET A 1 -20.38 -56.38 -24.22
C MET A 1 -19.04 -56.23 -23.49
N SER A 2 -18.35 -55.15 -23.74
CA SER A 2 -17.04 -54.84 -23.12
C SER A 2 -17.25 -53.75 -22.08
N SER A 3 -17.00 -54.06 -20.83
CA SER A 3 -17.17 -53.13 -19.69
C SER A 3 -15.90 -52.33 -19.54
N ASP A 4 -15.95 -51.09 -19.94
CA ASP A 4 -14.91 -50.08 -19.76
C ASP A 4 -14.86 -49.69 -18.28
N LYS A 5 -13.83 -50.09 -17.56
CA LYS A 5 -13.56 -49.71 -16.18
C LYS A 5 -12.76 -48.38 -16.21
N ALA A 6 -13.45 -47.27 -15.91
CA ALA A 6 -12.80 -45.97 -15.68
C ALA A 6 -11.84 -46.07 -14.50
N SER A 7 -10.57 -45.73 -14.72
CA SER A 7 -9.54 -45.58 -13.68
C SER A 7 -9.82 -44.35 -12.82
N PRO A 8 -9.65 -44.40 -11.48
CA PRO A 8 -9.83 -43.24 -10.63
C PRO A 8 -8.68 -42.23 -10.82
N SER A 9 -9.05 -40.94 -10.96
CA SER A 9 -8.12 -39.82 -11.05
C SER A 9 -7.23 -39.72 -9.80
N PRO A 10 -5.96 -39.32 -9.91
CA PRO A 10 -5.06 -39.16 -8.77
C PRO A 10 -5.56 -38.02 -7.86
N ARG A 11 -5.76 -38.34 -6.59
CA ARG A 11 -6.03 -37.32 -5.57
C ARG A 11 -4.79 -36.45 -5.38
N MET A 12 -4.91 -35.17 -5.65
CA MET A 12 -3.90 -34.17 -5.28
C MET A 12 -3.72 -34.22 -3.76
N SER A 13 -2.53 -34.57 -3.31
CA SER A 13 -2.13 -34.44 -1.91
C SER A 13 -2.02 -32.94 -1.56
N VAL A 14 -2.84 -32.49 -0.64
CA VAL A 14 -2.70 -31.17 -0.04
C VAL A 14 -1.36 -31.18 0.73
N PRO A 15 -0.46 -30.19 0.51
CA PRO A 15 0.78 -30.15 1.28
C PRO A 15 0.45 -30.01 2.76
N GLN A 16 1.11 -30.84 3.59
CA GLN A 16 0.98 -30.81 5.02
C GLN A 16 1.29 -29.39 5.52
N THR A 17 0.36 -28.82 6.26
CA THR A 17 0.46 -27.53 6.92
C THR A 17 1.77 -27.46 7.71
N ALA A 18 2.63 -26.51 7.36
CA ALA A 18 3.84 -26.23 8.13
C ALA A 18 3.45 -26.02 9.59
N ALA A 19 4.13 -26.70 10.50
CA ALA A 19 3.90 -26.54 11.93
C ALA A 19 4.13 -25.08 12.33
N ILE A 20 3.08 -24.42 12.78
CA ILE A 20 3.17 -23.08 13.35
C ILE A 20 3.94 -23.24 14.68
N LEU A 21 5.22 -22.89 14.68
CA LEU A 21 6.02 -22.79 15.89
C LEU A 21 5.42 -21.68 16.75
N ARG A 22 4.73 -22.06 17.84
CA ARG A 22 4.31 -21.11 18.87
C ARG A 22 5.56 -20.69 19.65
N PRO A 23 5.90 -19.39 19.71
CA PRO A 23 6.93 -18.94 20.63
C PRO A 23 6.49 -19.20 22.06
N ALA A 24 7.40 -19.73 22.89
CA ALA A 24 7.18 -19.93 24.32
C ALA A 24 7.09 -18.54 24.99
N ALA A 25 6.05 -18.35 25.81
CA ALA A 25 5.65 -17.15 26.53
C ALA A 25 4.79 -16.17 25.69
N SER A 26 3.48 -16.28 25.87
CA SER A 26 2.47 -15.47 25.21
C SER A 26 2.45 -14.06 25.77
N GLN A 27 3.16 -13.14 25.13
CA GLN A 27 2.60 -11.82 24.95
C GLN A 27 1.66 -11.93 23.76
N ASP A 28 0.45 -11.41 23.88
CA ASP A 28 -0.50 -11.34 22.75
C ASP A 28 0.11 -10.47 21.67
N VAL A 29 0.81 -11.09 20.72
CA VAL A 29 1.43 -10.40 19.59
C VAL A 29 0.34 -10.12 18.57
N PRO A 30 0.04 -8.85 18.26
CA PRO A 30 -0.94 -8.50 17.26
C PRO A 30 -0.60 -9.12 15.90
N VAL A 31 -1.63 -9.65 15.24
CA VAL A 31 -1.51 -10.26 13.92
C VAL A 31 -2.23 -9.41 12.88
N ILE A 32 -1.49 -8.98 11.86
CA ILE A 32 -2.01 -8.23 10.72
C ILE A 32 -2.21 -9.21 9.57
N ILE A 33 -3.43 -9.34 9.08
CA ILE A 33 -3.76 -10.24 7.97
C ILE A 33 -3.76 -9.45 6.66
N GLY A 34 -2.81 -9.76 5.79
CA GLY A 34 -2.64 -9.14 4.48
C GLY A 34 -1.43 -8.22 4.40
N ALA A 35 -0.53 -8.51 3.46
CA ALA A 35 0.71 -7.76 3.21
C ALA A 35 0.59 -6.81 2.00
N GLY A 36 -0.59 -6.26 1.75
CA GLY A 36 -0.77 -5.09 0.91
C GLY A 36 -0.27 -3.82 1.61
N LEU A 37 -0.27 -2.68 0.90
CA LEU A 37 0.27 -1.42 1.42
C LEU A 37 -0.31 -1.06 2.80
N ALA A 38 -1.62 -1.20 3.00
CA ALA A 38 -2.25 -0.88 4.28
C ALA A 38 -1.72 -1.74 5.44
N GLY A 39 -1.59 -3.06 5.23
CA GLY A 39 -1.11 -3.96 6.28
C GLY A 39 0.35 -3.72 6.65
N VAL A 40 1.22 -3.53 5.66
CA VAL A 40 2.65 -3.28 5.92
C VAL A 40 2.90 -1.90 6.53
N MET A 41 2.12 -0.88 6.15
CA MET A 41 2.16 0.44 6.79
C MET A 41 1.66 0.35 8.24
N ALA A 42 0.56 -0.35 8.50
CA ALA A 42 0.08 -0.58 9.87
C ALA A 42 1.17 -1.24 10.73
N ALA A 43 1.86 -2.27 10.21
CA ALA A 43 2.96 -2.92 10.93
C ALA A 43 4.10 -1.95 11.28
N LEU A 44 4.48 -1.06 10.35
CA LEU A 44 5.52 -0.05 10.59
C LEU A 44 5.13 0.95 11.69
N HIS A 45 3.84 1.28 11.82
CA HIS A 45 3.34 2.23 12.84
C HIS A 45 3.05 1.59 14.20
N MET A 46 3.08 0.28 14.32
CA MET A 46 2.94 -0.36 15.62
C MET A 46 4.14 -0.09 16.53
N GLN A 47 3.89 0.16 17.82
CA GLN A 47 4.96 0.45 18.79
C GLN A 47 5.69 -0.81 19.28
N GLY A 48 5.02 -1.96 19.25
CA GLY A 48 5.53 -3.25 19.75
C GLY A 48 5.75 -4.29 18.64
N PRO A 49 6.14 -5.50 19.02
CA PRO A 49 6.20 -6.63 18.09
C PRO A 49 4.85 -6.89 17.43
N CYS A 50 4.86 -7.25 16.16
CA CYS A 50 3.67 -7.70 15.44
C CYS A 50 4.05 -8.72 14.36
N MET A 51 3.06 -9.49 13.94
CA MET A 51 3.19 -10.49 12.88
C MET A 51 2.35 -10.09 11.67
N VAL A 52 2.91 -10.21 10.46
CA VAL A 52 2.17 -9.99 9.21
C VAL A 52 1.96 -11.32 8.50
N LEU A 53 0.71 -11.75 8.38
CA LEU A 53 0.36 -12.95 7.63
C LEU A 53 0.05 -12.60 6.18
N SER A 54 0.75 -13.26 5.27
CA SER A 54 0.54 -13.13 3.82
C SER A 54 0.40 -14.50 3.16
N ARG A 55 -0.46 -14.57 2.14
CA ARG A 55 -0.59 -15.78 1.31
C ARG A 55 0.55 -15.97 0.31
N ALA A 56 1.35 -14.94 0.08
CA ALA A 56 2.47 -14.93 -0.86
C ALA A 56 3.64 -14.17 -0.22
N PRO A 57 4.87 -14.29 -0.73
CA PRO A 57 5.99 -13.48 -0.30
C PRO A 57 5.66 -11.99 -0.32
N LEU A 58 6.22 -11.23 0.64
CA LEU A 58 5.97 -9.79 0.74
C LEU A 58 6.25 -9.07 -0.58
N GLY A 59 5.26 -8.32 -1.06
CA GLY A 59 5.33 -7.57 -2.32
C GLY A 59 4.82 -8.32 -3.53
N GLU A 60 4.59 -9.63 -3.43
CA GLU A 60 4.01 -10.41 -4.50
C GLU A 60 2.48 -10.46 -4.37
N GLN A 61 1.78 -10.46 -5.52
CA GLN A 61 0.32 -10.56 -5.60
C GLN A 61 -0.47 -9.49 -4.82
N ALA A 62 0.18 -8.42 -4.36
CA ALA A 62 -0.50 -7.29 -3.74
C ALA A 62 -1.07 -6.35 -4.81
N ALA A 63 -2.37 -6.05 -4.75
CA ALA A 63 -3.03 -5.12 -5.68
C ALA A 63 -2.34 -3.74 -5.70
N SER A 64 -1.76 -3.31 -4.58
CA SER A 64 -1.02 -2.05 -4.47
C SER A 64 0.13 -1.93 -5.47
N GLY A 65 0.75 -3.03 -5.88
CA GLY A 65 1.84 -3.03 -6.87
C GLY A 65 1.38 -2.70 -8.29
N TRP A 66 0.08 -2.75 -8.57
CA TRP A 66 -0.53 -2.48 -9.87
C TRP A 66 -1.09 -1.06 -9.99
N ALA A 67 -1.04 -0.26 -8.91
CA ALA A 67 -1.54 1.10 -8.92
C ALA A 67 -0.62 2.00 -9.79
N GLN A 68 -1.21 2.68 -10.78
CA GLN A 68 -0.51 3.44 -11.81
C GLN A 68 -0.69 4.95 -11.69
N GLY A 69 -1.87 5.41 -11.24
CA GLY A 69 -2.27 6.82 -11.29
C GLY A 69 -1.50 7.78 -10.37
N GLY A 70 -0.56 7.29 -9.58
CA GLY A 70 0.16 8.14 -8.64
C GLY A 70 -0.56 8.31 -7.29
N LEU A 71 -0.06 9.27 -6.50
CA LEU A 71 -0.58 9.63 -5.19
C LEU A 71 -0.93 11.12 -5.16
N ALA A 72 -2.21 11.46 -5.02
CA ALA A 72 -2.64 12.84 -4.90
C ALA A 72 -2.33 13.39 -3.50
N ALA A 73 -1.53 14.47 -3.43
CA ALA A 73 -1.20 15.17 -2.19
C ALA A 73 -0.91 16.64 -2.46
N ALA A 74 -1.39 17.53 -1.59
CA ALA A 74 -1.20 18.96 -1.72
C ALA A 74 0.21 19.37 -1.27
N VAL A 75 1.23 19.04 -2.09
CA VAL A 75 2.65 19.31 -1.84
C VAL A 75 3.24 20.38 -2.77
N GLY A 76 2.46 20.88 -3.73
CA GLY A 76 2.83 22.00 -4.61
C GLY A 76 2.83 23.33 -3.87
N ALA A 77 3.68 24.27 -4.27
CA ALA A 77 3.78 25.60 -3.64
C ALA A 77 2.52 26.45 -3.80
N ASP A 78 1.72 26.18 -4.83
CA ASP A 78 0.46 26.86 -5.15
C ASP A 78 -0.78 26.05 -4.73
N ASP A 79 -0.61 24.98 -3.95
CA ASP A 79 -1.67 24.08 -3.52
C ASP A 79 -1.87 24.10 -1.99
N SER A 80 -2.99 23.55 -1.54
CA SER A 80 -3.30 23.35 -0.12
C SER A 80 -4.26 22.19 0.10
N CYS A 81 -4.25 21.62 1.32
CA CYS A 81 -5.21 20.58 1.68
C CYS A 81 -6.66 21.05 1.53
N ALA A 82 -6.94 22.34 1.76
CA ALA A 82 -8.29 22.90 1.58
C ALA A 82 -8.72 22.90 0.10
N LEU A 83 -7.82 23.23 -0.83
CA LEU A 83 -8.09 23.14 -2.27
C LEU A 83 -8.28 21.70 -2.72
N HIS A 84 -7.48 20.79 -2.19
CA HIS A 84 -7.61 19.36 -2.49
C HIS A 84 -8.93 18.78 -1.92
N GLU A 85 -9.32 19.17 -0.70
CA GLU A 85 -10.62 18.81 -0.11
C GLU A 85 -11.78 19.27 -0.98
N ALA A 86 -11.75 20.55 -1.42
CA ALA A 86 -12.78 21.11 -2.28
C ALA A 86 -12.91 20.37 -3.62
N ASP A 87 -11.80 20.08 -4.28
CA ASP A 87 -11.79 19.30 -5.54
C ASP A 87 -12.35 17.89 -5.32
N THR A 88 -11.98 17.24 -4.22
CA THR A 88 -12.44 15.87 -3.89
C THR A 88 -13.94 15.83 -3.62
N LEU A 89 -14.47 16.80 -2.86
CA LEU A 89 -15.90 16.89 -2.59
C LEU A 89 -16.71 17.22 -3.85
N ALA A 90 -16.18 18.08 -4.72
CA ALA A 90 -16.82 18.41 -5.99
C ALA A 90 -16.87 17.16 -6.93
N ALA A 91 -15.77 16.43 -7.04
CA ALA A 91 -15.74 15.20 -7.85
C ALA A 91 -16.63 14.09 -7.27
N GLY A 92 -16.83 14.06 -5.96
CA GLY A 92 -17.67 13.09 -5.27
C GLY A 92 -19.17 13.34 -5.39
N ASP A 93 -19.59 14.49 -5.92
CA ASP A 93 -21.00 14.83 -6.22
C ASP A 93 -21.99 14.48 -5.08
N GLY A 94 -21.61 14.81 -3.83
CA GLY A 94 -22.43 14.56 -2.64
C GLY A 94 -22.32 13.14 -2.04
N LEU A 95 -21.55 12.25 -2.63
CA LEU A 95 -21.33 10.88 -2.09
C LEU A 95 -20.23 10.82 -1.02
N CYS A 96 -19.46 11.88 -0.85
CA CYS A 96 -18.35 11.93 0.10
C CYS A 96 -18.81 12.39 1.49
N ASP A 97 -18.23 11.79 2.53
CA ASP A 97 -18.27 12.32 3.89
C ASP A 97 -17.17 13.39 4.03
N PRO A 98 -17.52 14.68 4.27
CA PRO A 98 -16.54 15.77 4.29
C PRO A 98 -15.47 15.60 5.38
N ASP A 99 -15.83 15.08 6.55
CA ASP A 99 -14.87 14.90 7.65
C ASP A 99 -13.85 13.82 7.32
N ARG A 100 -14.25 12.76 6.62
CA ARG A 100 -13.36 11.73 6.15
C ARG A 100 -12.46 12.22 5.03
N VAL A 101 -13.00 12.98 4.08
CA VAL A 101 -12.19 13.62 3.02
C VAL A 101 -11.13 14.51 3.64
N ARG A 102 -11.52 15.39 4.56
CA ARG A 102 -10.58 16.29 5.25
C ARG A 102 -9.46 15.53 5.94
N ALA A 103 -9.80 14.46 6.69
CA ALA A 103 -8.82 13.66 7.41
C ALA A 103 -7.83 12.96 6.45
N ILE A 104 -8.31 12.37 5.35
CA ILE A 104 -7.49 11.65 4.37
C ILE A 104 -6.60 12.62 3.60
N VAL A 105 -7.19 13.68 3.04
CA VAL A 105 -6.49 14.68 2.22
C VAL A 105 -5.46 15.44 3.06
N GLY A 106 -5.82 15.76 4.32
CA GLY A 106 -4.92 16.47 5.25
C GLY A 106 -3.66 15.68 5.59
N GLY A 107 -3.73 14.34 5.60
CA GLY A 107 -2.57 13.48 5.81
C GLY A 107 -1.66 13.28 4.58
N GLY A 108 -2.09 13.75 3.40
CA GLY A 108 -1.37 13.53 2.14
C GLY A 108 0.07 14.03 2.13
N PRO A 109 0.35 15.30 2.49
CA PRO A 109 1.71 15.84 2.51
C PRO A 109 2.65 15.07 3.44
N ASP A 110 2.19 14.74 4.65
CA ASP A 110 2.98 13.97 5.62
C ASP A 110 3.26 12.56 5.13
N LEU A 111 2.29 11.92 4.47
CA LEU A 111 2.47 10.61 3.87
C LEU A 111 3.54 10.63 2.76
N VAL A 112 3.55 11.64 1.88
CA VAL A 112 4.58 11.78 0.83
C VAL A 112 5.97 11.96 1.46
N ALA A 113 6.07 12.78 2.51
CA ALA A 113 7.32 12.97 3.25
C ALA A 113 7.78 11.66 3.91
N GLU A 114 6.88 10.91 4.54
CA GLU A 114 7.18 9.63 5.15
C GLU A 114 7.63 8.60 4.12
N LEU A 115 6.90 8.41 3.02
CA LEU A 115 7.28 7.48 1.96
C LEU A 115 8.66 7.82 1.38
N THR A 116 8.96 9.10 1.21
CA THR A 116 10.28 9.56 0.78
C THR A 116 11.36 9.17 1.80
N ARG A 117 11.10 9.35 3.09
CA ARG A 117 12.01 8.94 4.18
C ARG A 117 12.19 7.42 4.24
N LEU A 118 11.16 6.64 3.90
CA LEU A 118 11.23 5.18 3.76
C LEU A 118 11.96 4.73 2.48
N GLY A 119 12.40 5.67 1.64
CA GLY A 119 13.20 5.42 0.44
C GLY A 119 12.38 5.23 -0.84
N ALA A 120 11.14 5.73 -0.90
CA ALA A 120 10.40 5.83 -2.15
C ALA A 120 11.04 6.89 -3.07
N ARG A 121 11.22 6.52 -4.34
CA ARG A 121 11.87 7.34 -5.37
C ARG A 121 10.82 7.92 -6.29
N PHE A 122 10.25 9.04 -5.88
CA PHE A 122 9.31 9.80 -6.70
C PHE A 122 10.03 10.57 -7.80
N ASP A 123 9.32 10.79 -8.91
CA ASP A 123 9.83 11.54 -10.05
C ASP A 123 10.11 13.00 -9.64
N ARG A 124 11.20 13.57 -10.18
CA ARG A 124 11.68 14.89 -9.81
C ARG A 124 11.96 15.74 -11.01
N THR A 125 11.73 17.03 -10.87
CA THR A 125 12.13 18.04 -11.85
C THR A 125 13.67 18.15 -11.91
N SER A 126 14.18 18.81 -12.94
CA SER A 126 15.61 19.13 -13.07
C SER A 126 16.17 19.99 -11.93
N GLN A 127 15.29 20.67 -11.18
CA GLN A 127 15.65 21.49 -10.02
C GLN A 127 15.57 20.72 -8.69
N GLY A 128 15.23 19.41 -8.74
CA GLY A 128 15.19 18.52 -7.58
C GLY A 128 13.88 18.50 -6.79
N GLY A 129 12.90 19.34 -7.12
CA GLY A 129 11.54 19.27 -6.58
C GLY A 129 10.77 18.06 -7.10
N LEU A 130 9.62 17.74 -6.48
CA LEU A 130 8.73 16.71 -7.00
C LEU A 130 8.16 17.14 -8.36
N ASP A 131 8.13 16.24 -9.32
CA ASP A 131 7.45 16.44 -10.61
C ASP A 131 5.98 16.05 -10.44
N LEU A 132 5.11 17.05 -10.40
CA LEU A 132 3.70 16.87 -10.07
C LEU A 132 2.84 16.84 -11.32
N GLY A 133 2.06 15.78 -11.47
CA GLY A 133 1.05 15.63 -12.50
C GLY A 133 -0.24 16.40 -12.18
N LEU A 134 -1.01 16.66 -13.23
CA LEU A 134 -2.39 17.16 -13.15
C LEU A 134 -3.30 16.13 -13.81
N GLU A 135 -4.28 15.66 -13.06
CA GLU A 135 -5.30 14.74 -13.56
C GLU A 135 -6.71 15.33 -13.42
N ALA A 136 -7.68 14.71 -14.11
CA ALA A 136 -9.07 15.14 -14.06
C ALA A 136 -9.61 15.17 -12.62
N GLY A 137 -10.46 16.15 -12.31
CA GLY A 137 -11.00 16.36 -10.97
C GLY A 137 -10.09 17.18 -10.04
N HIS A 138 -8.87 17.51 -10.46
CA HIS A 138 -7.94 18.31 -9.68
C HIS A 138 -7.73 19.71 -10.29
N GLY A 139 -7.88 20.75 -9.47
CA GLY A 139 -7.62 22.13 -9.84
C GLY A 139 -6.14 22.55 -9.78
N ARG A 140 -5.27 21.71 -9.26
CA ARG A 140 -3.83 21.95 -9.08
C ARG A 140 -3.02 20.69 -9.41
N ARG A 141 -1.73 20.91 -9.77
CA ARG A 141 -0.77 19.80 -9.93
C ARG A 141 -0.43 19.25 -8.56
N ARG A 142 -0.87 18.02 -8.27
CA ARG A 142 -0.66 17.37 -6.98
C ARG A 142 -0.45 15.87 -7.05
N ILE A 143 -0.37 15.31 -8.25
CA ILE A 143 -0.18 13.88 -8.40
C ILE A 143 1.32 13.58 -8.37
N VAL A 144 1.74 12.89 -7.33
CA VAL A 144 3.12 12.41 -7.13
C VAL A 144 3.27 11.07 -7.84
N HIS A 145 4.19 10.99 -8.79
CA HIS A 145 4.46 9.81 -9.59
C HIS A 145 5.80 9.16 -9.26
N ALA A 146 5.97 7.92 -9.64
CA ALA A 146 7.25 7.22 -9.65
C ALA A 146 7.37 6.40 -10.92
N GLN A 147 8.44 6.63 -11.70
CA GLN A 147 8.72 5.90 -12.93
C GLN A 147 7.55 5.93 -13.93
N GLY A 148 6.92 7.08 -14.08
CA GLY A 148 5.70 7.24 -14.86
C GLY A 148 4.51 6.56 -14.21
N ASP A 149 4.16 5.36 -14.66
CA ASP A 149 3.03 4.55 -14.17
C ASP A 149 3.40 3.50 -13.12
N GLY A 150 4.60 3.60 -12.54
CA GLY A 150 5.14 2.64 -11.56
C GLY A 150 4.91 2.99 -10.10
N SER A 151 4.06 3.96 -9.79
CA SER A 151 3.91 4.55 -8.45
C SER A 151 3.60 3.52 -7.36
N GLY A 152 2.62 2.65 -7.58
CA GLY A 152 2.27 1.61 -6.59
C GLY A 152 3.40 0.62 -6.35
N ARG A 153 4.10 0.20 -7.40
CA ARG A 153 5.25 -0.71 -7.31
C ARG A 153 6.40 -0.09 -6.52
N GLU A 154 6.73 1.18 -6.77
CA GLU A 154 7.80 1.88 -6.08
C GLU A 154 7.48 2.12 -4.60
N ILE A 155 6.26 2.57 -4.29
CA ILE A 155 5.80 2.75 -2.91
C ILE A 155 5.86 1.41 -2.17
N LEU A 156 5.31 0.35 -2.74
CA LEU A 156 5.30 -0.97 -2.11
C LEU A 156 6.73 -1.50 -1.90
N ARG A 157 7.63 -1.31 -2.88
CA ARG A 157 9.05 -1.66 -2.76
C ARG A 157 9.71 -0.99 -1.55
N ALA A 158 9.52 0.32 -1.40
CA ALA A 158 10.12 1.10 -0.32
C ALA A 158 9.59 0.66 1.05
N VAL A 159 8.27 0.50 1.17
CA VAL A 159 7.63 0.10 2.43
C VAL A 159 8.03 -1.32 2.84
N ILE A 160 8.09 -2.27 1.90
CA ILE A 160 8.56 -3.63 2.18
C ILE A 160 10.02 -3.66 2.60
N ALA A 161 10.87 -2.85 1.99
CA ALA A 161 12.27 -2.73 2.41
C ALA A 161 12.38 -2.24 3.86
N ALA A 162 11.54 -1.28 4.25
CA ALA A 162 11.47 -0.80 5.63
C ALA A 162 10.96 -1.87 6.61
N VAL A 163 9.91 -2.63 6.24
CA VAL A 163 9.41 -3.75 7.05
C VAL A 163 10.51 -4.79 7.28
N ARG A 164 11.20 -5.21 6.21
CA ARG A 164 12.30 -6.18 6.32
C ARG A 164 13.49 -5.69 7.17
N ALA A 165 13.68 -4.38 7.26
CA ALA A 165 14.69 -3.75 8.11
C ALA A 165 14.23 -3.54 9.56
N THR A 166 12.99 -3.92 9.91
CA THR A 166 12.39 -3.68 11.22
C THR A 166 12.25 -5.00 12.00
N PRO A 167 13.18 -5.33 12.93
CA PRO A 167 13.26 -6.67 13.57
C PRO A 167 12.03 -7.07 14.42
N ARG A 168 11.19 -6.10 14.81
CA ARG A 168 9.98 -6.36 15.61
C ARG A 168 8.79 -6.83 14.75
N ILE A 169 8.91 -6.86 13.43
CA ILE A 169 7.88 -7.29 12.49
C ILE A 169 8.28 -8.67 11.96
N ASP A 170 7.44 -9.66 12.19
CA ASP A 170 7.61 -11.04 11.72
C ASP A 170 6.63 -11.35 10.58
#